data_362a9bfbf4779da27713a98ebef5b48d
#
_entry.id   362a9bfbf4779da27713a98ebef5b48d
#
_cell.length_a   1.000
_cell.length_b   1.000
_cell.length_c   1.000
_cell.angle_alpha   90.00
_cell.angle_beta   90.00
_cell.angle_gamma   90.00
#
_symmetry.space_group_name_H-M   'P 1'
#
loop_
_entity.id
_entity.type
_entity.pdbx_description
1 polymer ?
#
loop_
_entity_poly.entity_id
_entity_poly.type
_entity_poly.pdbx_seq_one_letter_code
_entity_poly.pdbx_strand_id
1 'polypeptide(L)'
;AFFYNAIFFTYALILTDFYGVASGHVGWYILPFAIGNFLGPLLLGRLFDTRGRRPMIAFTYIVSGILLALTGWLFLRNLIDETTQTVCWMVIFFFGSAAAGSAYLTVSETFPLEIRALAIAFFYAVGTGVGGIVAPWLFGVLIDTGSRMSVFAGYLTAAILMVLAGCVAWRWGVDAERKPLESIAKPLTFLD
;
A
#
# COMPACT_ATOMS: atom_id res chain seq x y z
N ALA A 1 -0.85 -3.95 -3.59
CA ALA A 1 -0.41 -5.27 -3.09
C ALA A 1 1.12 -5.37 -3.00
N PHE A 2 1.89 -5.07 -4.09
CA PHE A 2 3.35 -5.23 -4.11
C PHE A 2 4.06 -4.55 -2.92
N PHE A 3 3.89 -3.24 -2.76
CA PHE A 3 4.45 -2.47 -1.64
C PHE A 3 4.08 -3.04 -0.26
N TYR A 4 2.79 -3.34 -0.07
CA TYR A 4 2.28 -3.83 1.20
C TYR A 4 2.96 -5.15 1.60
N ASN A 5 2.98 -6.12 0.67
CA ASN A 5 3.57 -7.42 0.91
C ASN A 5 5.10 -7.37 1.01
N ALA A 6 5.76 -6.48 0.25
CA ALA A 6 7.20 -6.27 0.32
C ALA A 6 7.66 -5.94 1.74
N ILE A 7 6.99 -5.01 2.42
CA ILE A 7 7.37 -4.62 3.79
C ILE A 7 6.82 -5.61 4.81
N PHE A 8 5.53 -5.96 4.72
CA PHE A 8 4.86 -6.78 5.73
C PHE A 8 5.52 -8.15 5.93
N PHE A 9 5.92 -8.80 4.86
CA PHE A 9 6.55 -10.13 4.95
C PHE A 9 8.06 -10.08 5.18
N THR A 10 8.72 -8.94 5.02
CA THR A 10 10.17 -8.84 5.15
C THR A 10 10.65 -7.93 6.28
N TYR A 11 9.73 -7.28 7.02
CA TYR A 11 10.12 -6.38 8.11
C TYR A 11 11.00 -7.05 9.15
N ALA A 12 10.70 -8.32 9.48
CA ALA A 12 11.46 -9.10 10.45
C ALA A 12 12.92 -9.31 10.00
N LEU A 13 13.12 -9.67 8.72
CA LEU A 13 14.44 -9.84 8.12
C LEU A 13 15.23 -8.52 8.14
N ILE A 14 14.60 -7.40 7.81
CA ILE A 14 15.26 -6.10 7.88
C ILE A 14 15.71 -5.79 9.30
N LEU A 15 14.87 -6.06 10.31
CA LEU A 15 15.21 -5.81 11.71
C LEU A 15 16.32 -6.73 12.22
N THR A 16 16.31 -8.01 11.85
CA THR A 16 17.34 -8.96 12.29
C THR A 16 18.66 -8.74 11.56
N ASP A 17 18.64 -8.62 10.23
CA ASP A 17 19.84 -8.70 9.40
C ASP A 17 20.59 -7.36 9.31
N PHE A 18 19.85 -6.24 9.37
CA PHE A 18 20.46 -4.90 9.24
C PHE A 18 20.55 -4.11 10.53
N TYR A 19 19.71 -4.45 11.54
CA TYR A 19 19.72 -3.76 12.84
C TYR A 19 20.14 -4.67 14.00
N GLY A 20 20.27 -5.99 13.77
CA GLY A 20 20.71 -6.93 14.80
C GLY A 20 19.67 -7.18 15.91
N VAL A 21 18.40 -6.90 15.64
CA VAL A 21 17.32 -7.14 16.61
C VAL A 21 17.16 -8.64 16.86
N ALA A 22 17.22 -9.05 18.13
CA ALA A 22 17.03 -10.47 18.46
C ALA A 22 15.63 -10.95 18.05
N SER A 23 15.54 -12.13 17.44
CA SER A 23 14.29 -12.69 16.88
C SER A 23 13.14 -12.71 17.91
N GLY A 24 13.43 -12.92 19.20
CA GLY A 24 12.43 -12.87 20.27
C GLY A 24 11.83 -11.49 20.53
N HIS A 25 12.47 -10.41 20.09
CA HIS A 25 11.99 -9.04 20.27
C HIS A 25 11.31 -8.45 19.04
N VAL A 26 11.49 -9.05 17.86
CA VAL A 26 10.91 -8.55 16.58
C VAL A 26 9.39 -8.39 16.67
N GLY A 27 8.70 -9.26 17.42
CA GLY A 27 7.25 -9.17 17.61
C GLY A 27 6.76 -7.85 18.22
N TRP A 28 7.57 -7.16 19.02
CA TRP A 28 7.19 -5.86 19.61
C TRP A 28 7.17 -4.73 18.56
N TYR A 29 7.99 -4.83 17.53
CA TYR A 29 8.07 -3.85 16.46
C TYR A 29 6.87 -3.91 15.49
N ILE A 30 6.07 -4.99 15.53
CA ILE A 30 4.85 -5.06 14.70
C ILE A 30 3.71 -4.22 15.28
N LEU A 31 3.73 -3.92 16.57
CA LEU A 31 2.64 -3.18 17.23
C LEU A 31 2.49 -1.75 16.69
N PRO A 32 3.53 -0.90 16.64
CA PRO A 32 3.43 0.43 16.03
C PRO A 32 2.98 0.36 14.57
N PHE A 33 3.50 -0.60 13.84
CA PHE A 33 3.13 -0.87 12.46
C PHE A 33 1.63 -1.19 12.31
N ALA A 34 1.10 -2.07 13.16
CA ALA A 34 -0.31 -2.43 13.17
C ALA A 34 -1.20 -1.23 13.55
N ILE A 35 -0.75 -0.36 14.46
CA ILE A 35 -1.44 0.89 14.83
C ILE A 35 -1.58 1.80 13.61
N GLY A 36 -0.50 2.05 12.87
CA GLY A 36 -0.53 2.85 11.65
C GLY A 36 -1.51 2.27 10.62
N ASN A 37 -1.43 0.97 10.40
CA ASN A 37 -2.28 0.23 9.47
C ASN A 37 -3.78 0.30 9.83
N PHE A 38 -4.11 0.33 11.11
CA PHE A 38 -5.48 0.46 11.61
C PHE A 38 -5.98 1.91 11.57
N LEU A 39 -5.17 2.85 12.05
CA LEU A 39 -5.57 4.27 12.15
C LEU A 39 -5.71 4.94 10.77
N GLY A 40 -4.97 4.50 9.77
CA GLY A 40 -5.03 5.07 8.43
C GLY A 40 -6.45 5.05 7.85
N PRO A 41 -7.04 3.88 7.59
CA PRO A 41 -8.41 3.78 7.10
C PRO A 41 -9.44 4.43 8.02
N LEU A 42 -9.27 4.30 9.34
CA LEU A 42 -10.18 4.86 10.34
C LEU A 42 -10.28 6.39 10.27
N LEU A 43 -9.15 7.07 10.19
CA LEU A 43 -9.10 8.53 10.23
C LEU A 43 -9.23 9.14 8.81
N LEU A 44 -8.60 8.52 7.82
CA LEU A 44 -8.63 9.02 6.45
C LEU A 44 -9.89 8.59 5.68
N GLY A 45 -10.55 7.51 6.09
CA GLY A 45 -11.71 6.95 5.39
C GLY A 45 -12.79 7.99 5.10
N ARG A 46 -13.16 8.80 6.08
CA ARG A 46 -14.14 9.89 5.92
C ARG A 46 -13.74 10.92 4.85
N LEU A 47 -12.44 11.12 4.64
CA LEU A 47 -11.97 12.08 3.66
C LEU A 47 -12.21 11.62 2.22
N PHE A 48 -12.27 10.31 1.97
CA PHE A 48 -12.62 9.77 0.66
C PHE A 48 -14.05 10.13 0.26
N ASP A 49 -14.97 10.27 1.23
CA ASP A 49 -16.35 10.68 0.97
C ASP A 49 -16.54 12.20 0.92
N THR A 50 -15.68 12.97 1.61
CA THR A 50 -15.85 14.42 1.76
C THR A 50 -14.96 15.24 0.84
N ARG A 51 -13.75 14.77 0.54
CA ARG A 51 -12.78 15.41 -0.37
C ARG A 51 -12.82 14.83 -1.77
N GLY A 52 -13.43 13.65 -1.91
CA GLY A 52 -13.55 12.90 -3.16
C GLY A 52 -12.64 11.68 -3.23
N ARG A 53 -13.11 10.65 -3.93
CA ARG A 53 -12.38 9.38 -4.11
C ARG A 53 -11.03 9.60 -4.80
N ARG A 54 -11.09 10.21 -5.96
CA ARG A 54 -9.95 10.40 -6.86
C ARG A 54 -8.79 11.18 -6.21
N PRO A 55 -8.98 12.38 -5.61
CA PRO A 55 -7.88 13.11 -4.97
C PRO A 55 -7.32 12.39 -3.75
N MET A 56 -8.16 11.73 -2.96
CA MET A 56 -7.71 11.01 -1.77
C MET A 56 -6.93 9.75 -2.11
N ILE A 57 -7.34 8.99 -3.13
CA ILE A 57 -6.57 7.85 -3.65
C ILE A 57 -5.19 8.31 -4.11
N ALA A 58 -5.14 9.34 -4.96
CA ALA A 58 -3.89 9.88 -5.48
C ALA A 58 -2.98 10.37 -4.33
N PHE A 59 -3.53 11.15 -3.41
CA PHE A 59 -2.81 11.68 -2.25
C PHE A 59 -2.19 10.56 -1.40
N THR A 60 -2.99 9.58 -1.00
CA THR A 60 -2.51 8.51 -0.11
C THR A 60 -1.44 7.64 -0.76
N TYR A 61 -1.57 7.31 -2.06
CA TYR A 61 -0.55 6.59 -2.81
C TYR A 61 0.74 7.39 -2.99
N ILE A 62 0.64 8.65 -3.40
CA ILE A 62 1.81 9.51 -3.65
C ILE A 62 2.56 9.77 -2.35
N VAL A 63 1.86 10.14 -1.27
CA VAL A 63 2.49 10.40 0.04
C VAL A 63 3.19 9.15 0.56
N SER A 64 2.54 7.97 0.51
CA SER A 64 3.18 6.72 0.94
C SER A 64 4.42 6.40 0.11
N GLY A 65 4.37 6.62 -1.21
CA GLY A 65 5.52 6.40 -2.10
C GLY A 65 6.69 7.34 -1.77
N ILE A 66 6.43 8.62 -1.57
CA ILE A 66 7.46 9.60 -1.19
C ILE A 66 8.08 9.26 0.17
N LEU A 67 7.25 8.94 1.16
CA LEU A 67 7.73 8.55 2.49
C LEU A 67 8.56 7.27 2.44
N LEU A 68 8.17 6.30 1.59
CA LEU A 68 8.93 5.08 1.41
C LEU A 68 10.30 5.34 0.76
N ALA A 69 10.37 6.19 -0.27
CA ALA A 69 11.63 6.58 -0.90
C ALA A 69 12.55 7.30 0.09
N LEU A 70 12.01 8.22 0.89
CA LEU A 70 12.74 8.94 1.92
C LEU A 70 13.26 7.99 3.01
N THR A 71 12.41 7.11 3.52
CA THR A 71 12.80 6.10 4.52
C THR A 71 13.88 5.17 3.96
N GLY A 72 13.74 4.72 2.72
CA GLY A 72 14.76 3.91 2.05
C GLY A 72 16.09 4.64 1.91
N TRP A 73 16.08 5.93 1.60
CA TRP A 73 17.30 6.74 1.54
C TRP A 73 17.95 6.91 2.92
N LEU A 74 17.16 7.16 3.98
CA LEU A 74 17.65 7.24 5.36
C LEU A 74 18.26 5.91 5.80
N PHE A 75 17.60 4.79 5.47
CA PHE A 75 18.11 3.44 5.71
C PHE A 75 19.43 3.18 4.98
N LEU A 76 19.54 3.54 3.70
CA LEU A 76 20.76 3.42 2.91
C LEU A 76 21.93 4.17 3.56
N ARG A 77 21.67 5.39 4.06
CA ARG A 77 22.67 6.25 4.69
C ARG A 77 23.00 5.86 6.14
N ASN A 78 22.33 4.84 6.68
CA ASN A 78 22.46 4.43 8.08
C ASN A 78 22.18 5.57 9.08
N LEU A 79 21.20 6.41 8.76
CA LEU A 79 20.81 7.58 9.55
C LEU A 79 19.67 7.28 10.53
N ILE A 80 19.09 6.09 10.49
CA ILE A 80 17.96 5.67 11.33
C ILE A 80 18.27 4.35 12.00
N ASP A 81 17.82 4.22 13.23
CA ASP A 81 17.85 3.00 14.02
C ASP A 81 16.58 2.14 13.79
N GLU A 82 16.50 0.97 14.40
CA GLU A 82 15.39 0.03 14.29
C GLU A 82 14.07 0.63 14.75
N THR A 83 14.09 1.47 15.77
CA THR A 83 12.89 2.13 16.31
C THR A 83 12.39 3.19 15.34
N THR A 84 13.26 4.05 14.83
CA THR A 84 12.92 5.07 13.83
C THR A 84 12.45 4.43 12.53
N GLN A 85 13.11 3.34 12.08
CA GLN A 85 12.67 2.57 10.92
C GLN A 85 11.22 2.08 11.10
N THR A 86 10.88 1.55 12.27
CA THR A 86 9.54 1.06 12.60
C THR A 86 8.51 2.21 12.62
N VAL A 87 8.86 3.35 13.19
CA VAL A 87 8.00 4.55 13.17
C VAL A 87 7.79 5.05 11.75
N CYS A 88 8.82 5.05 10.91
CA CYS A 88 8.67 5.37 9.49
C CYS A 88 7.69 4.42 8.79
N TRP A 89 7.81 3.12 9.01
CA TRP A 89 6.86 2.14 8.48
C TRP A 89 5.43 2.37 9.01
N MET A 90 5.27 2.67 10.30
CA MET A 90 3.96 3.03 10.88
C MET A 90 3.31 4.18 10.11
N VAL A 91 4.05 5.26 9.86
CA VAL A 91 3.55 6.44 9.13
C VAL A 91 3.27 6.10 7.66
N ILE A 92 4.13 5.34 6.99
CA ILE A 92 3.92 4.89 5.62
C ILE A 92 2.65 4.05 5.51
N PHE A 93 2.45 3.11 6.44
CA PHE A 93 1.27 2.24 6.44
C PHE A 93 0.00 2.96 6.89
N PHE A 94 0.11 4.03 7.65
CA PHE A 94 -1.04 4.91 7.91
C PHE A 94 -1.67 5.44 6.60
N PHE A 95 -0.87 5.93 5.67
CA PHE A 95 -1.37 6.35 4.36
C PHE A 95 -1.61 5.16 3.42
N GLY A 96 -0.70 4.20 3.39
CA GLY A 96 -0.71 3.07 2.48
C GLY A 96 -1.89 2.12 2.69
N SER A 97 -2.36 1.92 3.93
CA SER A 97 -3.52 1.07 4.19
C SER A 97 -4.82 1.72 3.76
N ALA A 98 -4.95 3.05 3.90
CA ALA A 98 -6.09 3.79 3.37
C ALA A 98 -6.12 3.71 1.84
N ALA A 99 -4.95 3.83 1.18
CA ALA A 99 -4.81 3.63 -0.26
C ALA A 99 -5.20 2.20 -0.69
N ALA A 100 -4.76 1.18 0.04
CA ALA A 100 -5.11 -0.22 -0.26
C ALA A 100 -6.62 -0.47 -0.14
N GLY A 101 -7.28 0.06 0.90
CA GLY A 101 -8.72 -0.02 1.09
C GLY A 101 -9.51 0.64 -0.05
N SER A 102 -9.01 1.74 -0.59
CA SER A 102 -9.65 2.47 -1.68
C SER A 102 -9.73 1.68 -2.99
N ALA A 103 -8.83 0.71 -3.21
CA ALA A 103 -8.88 -0.15 -4.39
C ALA A 103 -10.17 -0.98 -4.44
N TYR A 104 -10.61 -1.52 -3.29
CA TYR A 104 -11.87 -2.26 -3.19
C TYR A 104 -13.08 -1.36 -3.42
N LEU A 105 -13.07 -0.15 -2.85
CA LEU A 105 -14.11 0.84 -3.07
C LEU A 105 -14.22 1.17 -4.55
N THR A 106 -13.12 1.46 -5.22
CA THR A 106 -13.10 1.80 -6.64
C THR A 106 -13.70 0.69 -7.50
N VAL A 107 -13.30 -0.57 -7.28
CA VAL A 107 -13.86 -1.71 -8.02
C VAL A 107 -15.35 -1.87 -7.71
N SER A 108 -15.75 -1.78 -6.42
CA SER A 108 -17.16 -1.93 -6.03
C SER A 108 -18.08 -0.86 -6.60
N GLU A 109 -17.57 0.33 -6.89
CA GLU A 109 -18.31 1.46 -7.42
C GLU A 109 -18.30 1.54 -8.96
N THR A 110 -17.33 0.88 -9.61
CA THR A 110 -17.11 0.97 -11.06
C THR A 110 -17.83 -0.13 -11.83
N PHE A 111 -18.14 -1.28 -11.19
CA PHE A 111 -18.74 -2.42 -11.86
C PHE A 111 -20.22 -2.59 -11.52
N PRO A 112 -21.07 -3.01 -12.49
CA PRO A 112 -22.46 -3.33 -12.28
C PRO A 112 -22.67 -4.35 -11.15
N LEU A 113 -23.82 -4.29 -10.49
CA LEU A 113 -24.13 -5.12 -9.33
C LEU A 113 -23.98 -6.61 -9.61
N GLU A 114 -24.40 -7.05 -10.80
CA GLU A 114 -24.44 -8.45 -11.23
C GLU A 114 -23.05 -9.09 -11.30
N ILE A 115 -22.01 -8.32 -11.64
CA ILE A 115 -20.64 -8.83 -11.80
C ILE A 115 -19.66 -8.25 -10.78
N ARG A 116 -20.12 -7.39 -9.87
CA ARG A 116 -19.27 -6.66 -8.88
C ARG A 116 -18.45 -7.60 -8.03
N ALA A 117 -19.06 -8.65 -7.47
CA ALA A 117 -18.35 -9.61 -6.63
C ALA A 117 -17.25 -10.34 -7.41
N LEU A 118 -17.51 -10.71 -8.66
CA LEU A 118 -16.55 -11.35 -9.54
C LEU A 118 -15.39 -10.39 -9.88
N ALA A 119 -15.70 -9.12 -10.17
CA ALA A 119 -14.69 -8.10 -10.45
C ALA A 119 -13.79 -7.88 -9.23
N ILE A 120 -14.35 -7.72 -8.03
CA ILE A 120 -13.56 -7.59 -6.79
C ILE A 120 -12.66 -8.82 -6.61
N ALA A 121 -13.20 -10.03 -6.74
CA ALA A 121 -12.43 -11.27 -6.58
C ALA A 121 -11.29 -11.37 -7.61
N PHE A 122 -11.53 -11.00 -8.86
CA PHE A 122 -10.53 -11.02 -9.93
C PHE A 122 -9.39 -10.02 -9.65
N PHE A 123 -9.72 -8.75 -9.39
CA PHE A 123 -8.70 -7.73 -9.11
C PHE A 123 -7.92 -8.03 -7.83
N TYR A 124 -8.59 -8.59 -6.81
CA TYR A 124 -7.93 -9.04 -5.59
C TYR A 124 -6.97 -10.21 -5.87
N ALA A 125 -7.44 -11.24 -6.57
CA ALA A 125 -6.63 -12.43 -6.87
C ALA A 125 -5.38 -12.08 -7.71
N VAL A 126 -5.54 -11.26 -8.76
CA VAL A 126 -4.43 -10.81 -9.59
C VAL A 126 -3.48 -9.90 -8.81
N GLY A 127 -4.01 -8.90 -8.11
CA GLY A 127 -3.20 -7.93 -7.35
C GLY A 127 -2.42 -8.57 -6.21
N THR A 128 -3.07 -9.45 -5.43
CA THR A 128 -2.43 -10.15 -4.30
C THR A 128 -1.60 -11.34 -4.76
N GLY A 129 -2.01 -12.06 -5.79
CA GLY A 129 -1.24 -13.19 -6.35
C GLY A 129 0.10 -12.72 -6.88
N VAL A 130 0.10 -11.71 -7.76
CA VAL A 130 1.35 -11.16 -8.29
C VAL A 130 2.14 -10.42 -7.22
N GLY A 131 1.50 -9.48 -6.49
CA GLY A 131 2.19 -8.67 -5.48
C GLY A 131 2.59 -9.46 -4.25
N GLY A 132 1.81 -10.49 -3.85
CA GLY A 132 2.07 -11.30 -2.67
C GLY A 132 3.14 -12.37 -2.88
N ILE A 133 3.42 -12.77 -4.12
CA ILE A 133 4.49 -13.73 -4.45
C ILE A 133 5.76 -12.99 -4.85
N VAL A 134 5.66 -12.09 -5.82
CA VAL A 134 6.83 -11.41 -6.41
C VAL A 134 7.52 -10.49 -5.41
N ALA A 135 6.75 -9.75 -4.60
CA ALA A 135 7.35 -8.78 -3.69
C ALA A 135 8.16 -9.42 -2.56
N PRO A 136 7.64 -10.37 -1.76
CA PRO A 136 8.43 -11.03 -0.72
C PRO A 136 9.63 -11.79 -1.28
N TRP A 137 9.46 -12.47 -2.42
CA TRP A 137 10.56 -13.17 -3.09
C TRP A 137 11.67 -12.20 -3.50
N LEU A 138 11.32 -11.12 -4.20
CA LEU A 138 12.29 -10.12 -4.63
C LEU A 138 13.02 -9.47 -3.44
N PHE A 139 12.27 -9.07 -2.42
CA PHE A 139 12.87 -8.46 -1.23
C PHE A 139 13.69 -9.46 -0.42
N GLY A 140 13.31 -10.73 -0.35
CA GLY A 140 14.15 -11.79 0.22
C GLY A 140 15.51 -11.85 -0.47
N VAL A 141 15.53 -11.94 -1.80
CA VAL A 141 16.77 -11.94 -2.59
C VAL A 141 17.60 -10.66 -2.37
N LEU A 142 16.96 -9.49 -2.29
CA LEU A 142 17.65 -8.22 -2.05
C LEU A 142 18.26 -8.15 -0.64
N ILE A 143 17.56 -8.66 0.36
CA ILE A 143 18.01 -8.73 1.76
C ILE A 143 19.18 -9.71 1.90
N ASP A 144 19.10 -10.89 1.27
CA ASP A 144 20.15 -11.91 1.28
C ASP A 144 21.50 -11.40 0.73
N THR A 145 21.48 -10.34 -0.09
CA THR A 145 22.73 -9.69 -0.53
C THR A 145 23.51 -9.03 0.60
N GLY A 146 22.91 -8.79 1.77
CA GLY A 146 23.47 -8.01 2.88
C GLY A 146 23.73 -6.53 2.54
N SER A 147 23.31 -6.08 1.35
CA SER A 147 23.56 -4.73 0.85
C SER A 147 22.38 -3.79 1.10
N ARG A 148 22.61 -2.72 1.87
CA ARG A 148 21.61 -1.64 2.04
C ARG A 148 21.23 -0.98 0.72
N MET A 149 22.15 -0.91 -0.25
CA MET A 149 21.88 -0.37 -1.57
C MET A 149 20.87 -1.25 -2.34
N SER A 150 21.00 -2.56 -2.27
CA SER A 150 20.07 -3.50 -2.91
C SER A 150 18.67 -3.34 -2.34
N VAL A 151 18.53 -3.30 -1.02
CA VAL A 151 17.24 -3.09 -0.34
C VAL A 151 16.64 -1.72 -0.68
N PHE A 152 17.48 -0.67 -0.71
CA PHE A 152 17.05 0.67 -1.13
C PHE A 152 16.51 0.67 -2.56
N ALA A 153 17.16 -0.01 -3.49
CA ALA A 153 16.66 -0.14 -4.87
C ALA A 153 15.27 -0.80 -4.91
N GLY A 154 15.03 -1.80 -4.06
CA GLY A 154 13.70 -2.40 -3.87
C GLY A 154 12.68 -1.40 -3.34
N TYR A 155 13.01 -0.64 -2.30
CA TYR A 155 12.13 0.41 -1.76
C TYR A 155 11.83 1.50 -2.79
N LEU A 156 12.83 1.93 -3.55
CA LEU A 156 12.66 2.93 -4.59
C LEU A 156 11.75 2.42 -5.71
N THR A 157 11.90 1.16 -6.12
CA THR A 157 11.01 0.51 -7.10
C THR A 157 9.56 0.49 -6.60
N ALA A 158 9.33 0.08 -5.35
CA ALA A 158 8.01 0.07 -4.74
C ALA A 158 7.42 1.50 -4.63
N ALA A 159 8.25 2.48 -4.27
CA ALA A 159 7.86 3.89 -4.18
C ALA A 159 7.45 4.46 -5.54
N ILE A 160 8.20 4.17 -6.59
CA ILE A 160 7.87 4.57 -7.97
C ILE A 160 6.53 3.96 -8.40
N LEU A 161 6.31 2.68 -8.16
CA LEU A 161 5.04 2.02 -8.47
C LEU A 161 3.87 2.68 -7.73
N MET A 162 4.05 3.08 -6.46
CA MET A 162 3.01 3.78 -5.70
C MET A 162 2.72 5.17 -6.27
N VAL A 163 3.75 5.95 -6.58
CA VAL A 163 3.58 7.28 -7.17
C VAL A 163 2.89 7.17 -8.54
N LEU A 164 3.29 6.22 -9.37
CA LEU A 164 2.64 5.96 -10.66
C LEU A 164 1.17 5.58 -10.47
N ALA A 165 0.85 4.70 -9.52
CA ALA A 165 -0.53 4.34 -9.21
C ALA A 165 -1.34 5.57 -8.75
N GLY A 166 -0.76 6.44 -7.94
CA GLY A 166 -1.38 7.71 -7.55
C GLY A 166 -1.62 8.65 -8.73
N CYS A 167 -0.67 8.76 -9.65
CA CYS A 167 -0.83 9.55 -10.89
C CYS A 167 -1.92 8.98 -11.81
N VAL A 168 -1.98 7.65 -11.94
CA VAL A 168 -3.05 6.96 -12.69
C VAL A 168 -4.41 7.23 -12.05
N ALA A 169 -4.51 7.10 -10.73
CA ALA A 169 -5.74 7.42 -10.00
C ALA A 169 -6.16 8.88 -10.18
N TRP A 170 -5.20 9.80 -10.13
CA TRP A 170 -5.46 11.22 -10.39
C TRP A 170 -5.96 11.50 -11.81
N ARG A 171 -5.41 10.82 -12.80
CA ARG A 171 -5.74 11.08 -14.22
C ARG A 171 -7.00 10.38 -14.71
N TRP A 172 -7.23 9.15 -14.25
CA TRP A 172 -8.30 8.27 -14.74
C TRP A 172 -9.24 7.74 -13.64
N GLY A 173 -9.07 8.17 -12.40
CA GLY A 173 -9.96 7.77 -11.31
C GLY A 173 -11.40 8.24 -11.55
N VAL A 174 -12.35 7.48 -11.02
CA VAL A 174 -13.78 7.79 -11.09
C VAL A 174 -14.20 8.57 -9.85
N ASP A 175 -14.91 9.68 -10.05
CA ASP A 175 -15.50 10.47 -8.98
C ASP A 175 -16.87 9.87 -8.62
N ALA A 176 -16.85 8.85 -7.75
CA ALA A 176 -18.03 8.05 -7.37
C ALA A 176 -18.65 8.48 -6.03
N GLU A 177 -18.01 9.43 -5.32
CA GLU A 177 -18.45 9.87 -4.02
C GLU A 177 -19.86 10.47 -4.06
N ARG A 178 -20.72 10.02 -3.11
CA ARG A 178 -22.09 10.50 -2.92
C ARG A 178 -23.01 10.39 -4.15
N LYS A 179 -22.66 9.55 -5.11
CA LYS A 179 -23.49 9.27 -6.29
C LYS A 179 -24.19 7.92 -6.12
N PRO A 180 -25.43 7.76 -6.61
CA PRO A 180 -26.04 6.45 -6.70
C PRO A 180 -25.20 5.52 -7.56
N LEU A 181 -24.97 4.28 -7.12
CA LEU A 181 -24.12 3.31 -7.83
C LEU A 181 -24.62 3.06 -9.26
N GLU A 182 -25.94 3.04 -9.44
CA GLU A 182 -26.60 2.86 -10.75
C GLU A 182 -26.31 3.98 -11.73
N SER A 183 -25.96 5.19 -11.24
CA SER A 183 -25.57 6.31 -12.11
C SER A 183 -24.13 6.20 -12.62
N ILE A 184 -23.29 5.40 -11.96
CA ILE A 184 -21.88 5.17 -12.32
C ILE A 184 -21.77 3.88 -13.13
N ALA A 185 -22.38 2.80 -12.65
CA ALA A 185 -22.38 1.48 -13.26
C ALA A 185 -23.83 1.00 -13.44
N LYS A 186 -24.38 1.23 -14.64
CA LYS A 186 -25.74 0.80 -14.96
C LYS A 186 -25.86 -0.72 -14.86
N PRO A 187 -26.95 -1.24 -14.24
CA PRO A 187 -27.23 -2.67 -14.26
C PRO A 187 -27.26 -3.22 -15.69
N LEU A 188 -26.75 -4.44 -15.88
CA LEU A 188 -26.73 -5.08 -17.22
C LEU A 188 -28.12 -5.26 -17.79
N THR A 189 -29.15 -5.39 -16.96
CA THR A 189 -30.55 -5.50 -17.35
C THR A 189 -31.15 -4.24 -17.98
N PHE A 190 -30.45 -3.10 -17.94
CA PHE A 190 -30.87 -1.84 -18.58
C PHE A 190 -30.07 -1.52 -19.86
N LEU A 191 -29.30 -2.48 -20.38
CA LEU A 191 -28.50 -2.31 -21.61
C LEU A 191 -29.17 -2.90 -22.84
N ASP A 192 -30.45 -3.36 -22.74
CA ASP A 192 -31.29 -3.84 -23.86
C ASP A 192 -32.11 -2.70 -24.47
#